data_27e4bfdd7c690bda435e81abde2ecd61
#
_entry.id   27e4bfdd7c690bda435e81abde2ecd61
#
_cell.length_a   1.000
_cell.length_b   1.000
_cell.length_c   1.000
_cell.angle_alpha   90.00
_cell.angle_beta   90.00
_cell.angle_gamma   90.00
#
_symmetry.space_group_name_H-M   'P 1'
#
loop_
_entity.id
_entity.type
_entity.pdbx_description
1 polymer ?
#
loop_
_entity_poly.entity_id
_entity_poly.type
_entity_poly.pdbx_seq_one_letter_code
_entity_poly.pdbx_strand_id
1 'polypeptide(L)'
;KFYSRIEDSEGKVIIDNTPEEKTVLKDSTAFLLTQAMMDVVKAGGTASDVSLGEMPIAGKTGTTSDDRDIWFAAYSPYYTCTVWGGYDNHDTLPSGDLYHTYHKKLWTAIMSRIHENLPVRQFEQPDSVETAYVCKKSGLLAVDGVCTGDPRGSMAYTEYFAKGTTPTKSCDVHTAVKVCSSTGLLPTATCTTTTKIFVKRPAGSEGTTEDSAYAPPSATCKGHNILDKITDILNPKKDAADMDADDSKKDGATT
;
A
#
# COMPACT_ATOMS: atom_id res chain seq x y z
N LYS A 1 -15.10 -24.30 25.09
CA LYS A 1 -16.06 -25.09 25.88
C LYS A 1 -15.78 -26.59 25.66
N PHE A 2 -15.88 -27.42 26.68
CA PHE A 2 -15.59 -28.87 26.58
C PHE A 2 -16.82 -29.70 26.17
N TYR A 3 -18.03 -29.12 26.29
CA TYR A 3 -19.28 -29.74 25.89
C TYR A 3 -20.25 -28.63 25.43
N SER A 4 -21.15 -28.94 24.54
CA SER A 4 -22.23 -28.06 24.11
C SER A 4 -23.57 -28.33 24.81
N ARG A 5 -23.79 -29.58 25.22
CA ARG A 5 -25.07 -30.02 25.79
C ARG A 5 -24.84 -31.26 26.66
N ILE A 6 -25.57 -31.36 27.75
CA ILE A 6 -25.68 -32.57 28.63
C ILE A 6 -27.13 -32.95 28.74
N GLU A 7 -27.42 -34.22 28.50
CA GLU A 7 -28.77 -34.80 28.60
C GLU A 7 -28.76 -35.95 29.59
N ASP A 8 -29.93 -36.22 30.19
CA ASP A 8 -30.16 -37.44 31.00
C ASP A 8 -30.45 -38.65 30.08
N SER A 9 -30.67 -39.82 30.71
CA SER A 9 -30.97 -41.06 29.99
C SER A 9 -32.31 -41.03 29.23
N GLU A 10 -33.17 -40.07 29.53
CA GLU A 10 -34.48 -39.90 28.87
C GLU A 10 -34.43 -38.82 27.79
N GLY A 11 -33.24 -38.21 27.51
CA GLY A 11 -33.04 -37.18 26.49
C GLY A 11 -33.43 -35.78 26.98
N LYS A 12 -33.72 -35.58 28.25
CA LYS A 12 -33.99 -34.27 28.81
C LYS A 12 -32.70 -33.48 28.97
N VAL A 13 -32.70 -32.26 28.43
CA VAL A 13 -31.55 -31.35 28.57
C VAL A 13 -31.36 -30.93 30.00
N ILE A 14 -30.23 -31.30 30.60
CA ILE A 14 -29.81 -30.89 31.95
C ILE A 14 -29.05 -29.56 31.87
N ILE A 15 -28.12 -29.46 30.91
CA ILE A 15 -27.33 -28.25 30.67
C ILE A 15 -27.29 -28.00 29.18
N ASP A 16 -27.69 -26.81 28.75
CA ASP A 16 -27.43 -26.26 27.44
C ASP A 16 -26.28 -25.27 27.54
N ASN A 17 -25.15 -25.59 26.94
CA ASN A 17 -23.95 -24.80 26.92
C ASN A 17 -23.62 -24.39 25.45
N THR A 18 -24.65 -24.31 24.62
CA THR A 18 -24.51 -23.80 23.24
C THR A 18 -23.82 -22.44 23.24
N PRO A 19 -22.82 -22.24 22.38
CA PRO A 19 -22.11 -20.96 22.30
C PRO A 19 -23.08 -19.83 21.94
N GLU A 20 -23.10 -18.79 22.77
CA GLU A 20 -23.76 -17.54 22.42
C GLU A 20 -22.79 -16.67 21.60
N GLU A 21 -23.21 -16.21 20.45
CA GLU A 21 -22.46 -15.26 19.65
C GLU A 21 -22.63 -13.86 20.24
N LYS A 22 -21.49 -13.17 20.44
CA LYS A 22 -21.46 -11.77 20.90
C LYS A 22 -20.65 -10.94 19.92
N THR A 23 -21.25 -9.85 19.41
CA THR A 23 -20.53 -8.87 18.62
C THR A 23 -19.53 -8.12 19.52
N VAL A 24 -18.24 -8.27 19.24
CA VAL A 24 -17.14 -7.64 20.00
C VAL A 24 -16.43 -6.53 19.23
N LEU A 25 -16.58 -6.49 17.91
CA LEU A 25 -16.02 -5.48 17.02
C LEU A 25 -17.13 -4.93 16.12
N LYS A 26 -17.01 -3.66 15.76
CA LYS A 26 -17.85 -3.10 14.69
C LYS A 26 -17.44 -3.76 13.37
N ASP A 27 -18.42 -3.99 12.50
CA ASP A 27 -18.21 -4.55 11.15
C ASP A 27 -17.24 -3.68 10.31
N SER A 28 -17.37 -2.33 10.39
CA SER A 28 -16.42 -1.40 9.76
C SER A 28 -14.99 -1.59 10.28
N THR A 29 -14.79 -1.79 11.58
CA THR A 29 -13.46 -2.01 12.16
C THR A 29 -12.89 -3.35 11.67
N ALA A 30 -13.68 -4.41 11.67
CA ALA A 30 -13.26 -5.72 11.19
C ALA A 30 -12.89 -5.68 9.70
N PHE A 31 -13.70 -5.02 8.86
CA PHE A 31 -13.43 -4.89 7.44
C PHE A 31 -12.19 -4.05 7.15
N LEU A 32 -12.04 -2.88 7.76
CA LEU A 32 -10.88 -2.00 7.54
C LEU A 32 -9.58 -2.68 8.00
N LEU A 33 -9.61 -3.42 9.11
CA LEU A 33 -8.47 -4.20 9.55
C LEU A 33 -8.15 -5.33 8.55
N THR A 34 -9.18 -6.01 8.03
CA THR A 34 -9.01 -7.03 6.98
C THR A 34 -8.34 -6.44 5.74
N GLN A 35 -8.76 -5.25 5.28
CA GLN A 35 -8.13 -4.56 4.15
C GLN A 35 -6.64 -4.26 4.41
N ALA A 36 -6.30 -3.75 5.60
CA ALA A 36 -4.91 -3.51 5.99
C ALA A 36 -4.09 -4.82 6.06
N MET A 37 -4.70 -5.92 6.52
CA MET A 37 -4.06 -7.24 6.56
C MET A 37 -3.92 -7.88 5.17
N MET A 38 -4.75 -7.53 4.19
CA MET A 38 -4.58 -7.94 2.80
C MET A 38 -3.32 -7.34 2.16
N ASP A 39 -2.86 -6.19 2.62
CA ASP A 39 -1.63 -5.57 2.09
C ASP A 39 -0.36 -6.35 2.47
N VAL A 40 -0.41 -7.18 3.51
CA VAL A 40 0.71 -8.03 3.95
C VAL A 40 1.09 -9.08 2.90
N VAL A 41 0.12 -9.53 2.10
CA VAL A 41 0.34 -10.52 1.02
C VAL A 41 0.50 -9.89 -0.37
N LYS A 42 0.36 -8.55 -0.49
CA LYS A 42 0.63 -7.83 -1.73
C LYS A 42 2.12 -7.58 -1.94
N ALA A 43 2.49 -7.14 -3.14
CA ALA A 43 3.86 -6.76 -3.46
C ALA A 43 4.42 -5.74 -2.44
N GLY A 44 5.58 -6.03 -1.87
CA GLY A 44 6.22 -5.24 -0.80
C GLY A 44 5.76 -5.59 0.61
N GLY A 45 4.75 -6.44 0.79
CA GLY A 45 4.34 -6.97 2.09
C GLY A 45 5.23 -8.12 2.56
N THR A 46 5.23 -8.40 3.87
CA THR A 46 6.09 -9.41 4.50
C THR A 46 5.72 -10.86 4.17
N ALA A 47 4.56 -11.09 3.53
CA ALA A 47 4.09 -12.38 3.03
C ALA A 47 3.71 -12.32 1.55
N SER A 48 4.41 -11.51 0.74
CA SER A 48 4.16 -11.38 -0.71
C SER A 48 4.42 -12.66 -1.51
N ASP A 49 5.05 -13.64 -0.89
CA ASP A 49 5.27 -15.00 -1.41
C ASP A 49 4.09 -15.96 -1.17
N VAL A 50 3.01 -15.51 -0.49
CA VAL A 50 1.82 -16.30 -0.18
C VAL A 50 0.69 -15.94 -1.11
N SER A 51 0.06 -16.96 -1.74
CA SER A 51 -1.08 -16.77 -2.61
C SER A 51 -2.00 -18.00 -2.59
N LEU A 52 -3.30 -17.79 -2.74
CA LEU A 52 -4.32 -18.79 -3.03
C LEU A 52 -5.00 -18.53 -4.39
N GLY A 53 -4.20 -18.07 -5.39
CA GLY A 53 -4.74 -17.68 -6.68
C GLY A 53 -5.62 -16.43 -6.56
N GLU A 54 -6.88 -16.51 -7.01
CA GLU A 54 -7.84 -15.39 -6.95
C GLU A 54 -8.55 -15.25 -5.59
N MET A 55 -8.40 -16.23 -4.69
CA MET A 55 -8.99 -16.17 -3.35
C MET A 55 -8.25 -15.14 -2.50
N PRO A 56 -8.93 -14.11 -1.96
CA PRO A 56 -8.27 -13.11 -1.13
C PRO A 56 -7.81 -13.70 0.20
N ILE A 57 -6.67 -13.18 0.67
CA ILE A 57 -6.04 -13.54 1.94
C ILE A 57 -5.81 -12.27 2.74
N ALA A 58 -6.15 -12.32 4.01
CA ALA A 58 -5.77 -11.30 4.99
C ALA A 58 -4.93 -11.98 6.07
N GLY A 59 -3.78 -11.42 6.44
CA GLY A 59 -2.91 -12.08 7.40
C GLY A 59 -1.80 -11.20 7.97
N LYS A 60 -1.03 -11.78 8.88
CA LYS A 60 0.11 -11.13 9.53
C LYS A 60 1.19 -12.15 9.84
N THR A 61 2.42 -11.80 9.51
CA THR A 61 3.62 -12.52 9.93
C THR A 61 4.02 -12.11 11.34
N GLY A 62 4.65 -13.01 12.08
CA GLY A 62 5.27 -12.74 13.38
C GLY A 62 6.65 -13.37 13.43
N THR A 63 7.61 -12.65 13.98
CA THR A 63 8.96 -13.15 14.27
C THR A 63 9.35 -12.59 15.63
N THR A 64 9.71 -13.46 16.57
CA THR A 64 10.19 -13.01 17.87
C THR A 64 11.63 -12.53 17.80
N SER A 65 12.06 -11.82 18.85
CA SER A 65 13.46 -11.40 18.99
C SER A 65 14.39 -12.60 18.91
N ASP A 66 15.55 -12.42 18.28
CA ASP A 66 16.57 -13.48 18.08
C ASP A 66 16.08 -14.66 17.21
N ASP A 67 15.02 -14.44 16.38
CA ASP A 67 14.48 -15.45 15.46
C ASP A 67 14.16 -16.80 16.12
N ARG A 68 13.56 -16.77 17.30
CA ARG A 68 13.22 -18.00 18.05
C ARG A 68 11.92 -18.62 17.61
N ASP A 69 10.95 -17.77 17.26
CA ASP A 69 9.63 -18.18 16.80
C ASP A 69 9.27 -17.45 15.51
N ILE A 70 8.68 -18.17 14.60
CA ILE A 70 8.09 -17.60 13.40
C ILE A 70 6.62 -18.01 13.31
N TRP A 71 5.80 -17.03 12.91
CA TRP A 71 4.36 -17.18 12.83
C TRP A 71 3.83 -16.68 11.49
N PHE A 72 2.82 -17.34 10.99
CA PHE A 72 1.93 -16.76 9.99
C PHE A 72 0.49 -17.09 10.36
N ALA A 73 -0.27 -16.06 10.71
CA ALA A 73 -1.70 -16.14 11.01
C ALA A 73 -2.46 -15.43 9.90
N ALA A 74 -3.25 -16.16 9.14
CA ALA A 74 -3.98 -15.61 8.01
C ALA A 74 -5.30 -16.35 7.77
N TYR A 75 -6.21 -15.71 7.05
CA TYR A 75 -7.52 -16.24 6.74
C TYR A 75 -7.98 -15.85 5.34
N SER A 76 -8.85 -16.66 4.80
CA SER A 76 -9.67 -16.39 3.63
C SER A 76 -11.11 -16.09 4.08
N PRO A 77 -12.06 -15.78 3.17
CA PRO A 77 -13.48 -15.71 3.50
C PRO A 77 -14.10 -17.02 4.03
N TYR A 78 -13.36 -18.15 3.98
CA TYR A 78 -13.82 -19.47 4.40
C TYR A 78 -13.17 -19.97 5.69
N TYR A 79 -11.84 -19.87 5.79
CA TYR A 79 -11.06 -20.52 6.84
C TYR A 79 -9.98 -19.63 7.40
N THR A 80 -9.71 -19.80 8.68
CA THR A 80 -8.55 -19.24 9.38
C THR A 80 -7.54 -20.35 9.61
N CYS A 81 -6.27 -20.07 9.33
CA CYS A 81 -5.16 -20.97 9.61
C CYS A 81 -4.01 -20.18 10.24
N THR A 82 -3.39 -20.77 11.26
CA THR A 82 -2.20 -20.21 11.89
C THR A 82 -1.13 -21.30 11.92
N VAL A 83 0.07 -20.93 11.46
CA VAL A 83 1.25 -21.81 11.50
C VAL A 83 2.30 -21.16 12.39
N TRP A 84 2.79 -21.92 13.32
CA TRP A 84 3.93 -21.61 14.17
C TRP A 84 5.11 -22.49 13.82
N GLY A 85 6.30 -21.94 13.97
CA GLY A 85 7.54 -22.68 13.90
C GLY A 85 8.54 -22.16 14.91
N GLY A 86 9.16 -23.09 15.62
CA GLY A 86 10.12 -22.81 16.69
C GLY A 86 10.59 -24.11 17.36
N TYR A 87 11.50 -23.98 18.30
CA TYR A 87 11.96 -25.08 19.16
C TYR A 87 11.24 -25.05 20.52
N ASP A 88 10.93 -26.22 21.07
CA ASP A 88 10.25 -26.33 22.39
C ASP A 88 11.10 -25.72 23.53
N ASN A 89 12.43 -25.76 23.41
CA ASN A 89 13.37 -25.15 24.36
C ASN A 89 13.65 -23.67 24.07
N HIS A 90 12.95 -23.08 23.11
CA HIS A 90 13.04 -21.66 22.76
C HIS A 90 14.44 -21.24 22.23
N ASP A 91 15.15 -22.14 21.58
CA ASP A 91 16.43 -21.84 20.93
C ASP A 91 16.20 -21.00 19.65
N THR A 92 17.25 -20.28 19.25
CA THR A 92 17.27 -19.52 17.99
C THR A 92 17.17 -20.47 16.79
N LEU A 93 16.32 -20.16 15.84
CA LEU A 93 16.22 -20.89 14.59
C LEU A 93 17.52 -20.72 13.79
N PRO A 94 17.97 -21.75 13.06
CA PRO A 94 19.16 -21.64 12.21
C PRO A 94 18.99 -20.56 11.14
N SER A 95 20.06 -19.90 10.78
CA SER A 95 20.06 -18.95 9.68
C SER A 95 19.79 -19.65 8.33
N GLY A 96 19.04 -19.00 7.46
CA GLY A 96 18.77 -19.46 6.11
C GLY A 96 17.29 -19.35 5.73
N ASP A 97 17.04 -19.14 4.43
CA ASP A 97 15.70 -18.86 3.89
C ASP A 97 14.67 -19.95 4.21
N LEU A 98 15.09 -21.22 4.30
CA LEU A 98 14.17 -22.31 4.62
C LEU A 98 13.53 -22.11 5.99
N TYR A 99 14.34 -21.75 6.99
CA TYR A 99 13.89 -21.60 8.38
C TYR A 99 13.01 -20.37 8.60
N HIS A 100 13.15 -19.35 7.71
CA HIS A 100 12.37 -18.12 7.79
C HIS A 100 11.15 -18.09 6.84
N THR A 101 10.94 -19.15 6.04
CA THR A 101 9.84 -19.20 5.06
C THR A 101 8.94 -20.41 5.17
N TYR A 102 9.35 -21.49 5.83
CA TYR A 102 8.61 -22.76 5.82
C TYR A 102 7.19 -22.64 6.40
N HIS A 103 6.98 -21.80 7.41
CA HIS A 103 5.67 -21.55 8.01
C HIS A 103 4.66 -21.00 6.98
N LYS A 104 5.10 -20.08 6.11
CA LYS A 104 4.29 -19.53 5.01
C LYS A 104 4.03 -20.59 3.94
N LYS A 105 5.05 -21.37 3.58
CA LYS A 105 4.92 -22.48 2.61
C LYS A 105 3.97 -23.56 3.12
N LEU A 106 4.07 -23.93 4.40
CA LEU A 106 3.17 -24.90 5.03
C LEU A 106 1.74 -24.39 5.06
N TRP A 107 1.55 -23.11 5.47
CA TRP A 107 0.25 -22.46 5.45
C TRP A 107 -0.36 -22.51 4.04
N THR A 108 0.42 -22.13 3.02
CA THR A 108 -0.02 -22.14 1.62
C THR A 108 -0.42 -23.55 1.17
N ALA A 109 0.38 -24.56 1.49
CA ALA A 109 0.09 -25.95 1.11
C ALA A 109 -1.22 -26.47 1.75
N ILE A 110 -1.44 -26.19 3.04
CA ILE A 110 -2.67 -26.57 3.74
C ILE A 110 -3.86 -25.84 3.15
N MET A 111 -3.78 -24.52 3.05
CA MET A 111 -4.90 -23.69 2.61
C MET A 111 -5.24 -23.93 1.14
N SER A 112 -4.26 -24.11 0.25
CA SER A 112 -4.54 -24.46 -1.14
C SER A 112 -5.33 -25.75 -1.24
N ARG A 113 -4.97 -26.79 -0.49
CA ARG A 113 -5.66 -28.08 -0.52
C ARG A 113 -7.11 -28.00 -0.03
N ILE A 114 -7.38 -27.29 1.06
CA ILE A 114 -8.75 -27.16 1.58
C ILE A 114 -9.62 -26.19 0.78
N HIS A 115 -9.01 -25.36 -0.11
CA HIS A 115 -9.73 -24.45 -1.01
C HIS A 115 -9.92 -25.01 -2.43
N GLU A 116 -9.35 -26.17 -2.76
CA GLU A 116 -9.27 -26.70 -4.13
C GLU A 116 -10.60 -26.71 -4.89
N ASN A 117 -11.71 -26.94 -4.17
CA ASN A 117 -13.07 -27.02 -4.76
C ASN A 117 -14.00 -25.89 -4.28
N LEU A 118 -13.47 -24.86 -3.66
CA LEU A 118 -14.28 -23.74 -3.18
C LEU A 118 -14.35 -22.64 -4.24
N PRO A 119 -15.53 -22.06 -4.48
CA PRO A 119 -15.65 -20.92 -5.36
C PRO A 119 -14.90 -19.71 -4.78
N VAL A 120 -14.36 -18.86 -5.65
CA VAL A 120 -13.74 -17.59 -5.22
C VAL A 120 -14.79 -16.73 -4.53
N ARG A 121 -14.47 -16.28 -3.32
CA ARG A 121 -15.31 -15.40 -2.52
C ARG A 121 -14.49 -14.20 -2.05
N GLN A 122 -15.08 -13.01 -2.11
CA GLN A 122 -14.44 -11.77 -1.61
C GLN A 122 -14.85 -11.50 -0.15
N PHE A 123 -14.04 -10.73 0.56
CA PHE A 123 -14.47 -10.16 1.84
C PHE A 123 -15.56 -9.12 1.57
N GLU A 124 -16.72 -9.32 2.18
CA GLU A 124 -17.90 -8.47 1.95
C GLU A 124 -17.70 -7.10 2.63
N GLN A 125 -17.86 -6.03 1.85
CA GLN A 125 -17.86 -4.68 2.40
C GLN A 125 -19.18 -4.41 3.12
N PRO A 126 -19.15 -4.07 4.42
CA PRO A 126 -20.38 -3.75 5.15
C PRO A 126 -20.90 -2.35 4.78
N ASP A 127 -22.21 -2.16 5.00
CA ASP A 127 -22.87 -0.86 4.76
C ASP A 127 -22.30 0.29 5.60
N SER A 128 -21.60 -0.02 6.69
CA SER A 128 -20.93 0.96 7.55
C SER A 128 -19.60 1.47 7.01
N VAL A 129 -19.17 1.00 5.82
CA VAL A 129 -17.93 1.41 5.14
C VAL A 129 -18.28 2.08 3.81
N GLU A 130 -17.59 3.17 3.53
CA GLU A 130 -17.65 3.92 2.28
C GLU A 130 -16.25 4.06 1.66
N THR A 131 -16.21 4.41 0.38
CA THR A 131 -14.94 4.64 -0.33
C THR A 131 -14.80 6.10 -0.73
N ALA A 132 -13.55 6.58 -0.77
CA ALA A 132 -13.24 7.89 -1.30
C ALA A 132 -11.95 7.85 -2.12
N TYR A 133 -11.86 8.74 -3.11
CA TYR A 133 -10.67 8.93 -3.92
C TYR A 133 -9.75 9.92 -3.22
N VAL A 134 -8.60 9.44 -2.74
CA VAL A 134 -7.72 10.20 -1.86
C VAL A 134 -6.29 10.26 -2.40
N CYS A 135 -5.53 11.23 -1.90
CA CYS A 135 -4.12 11.40 -2.22
C CYS A 135 -3.24 10.67 -1.21
N LYS A 136 -2.34 9.80 -1.69
CA LYS A 136 -1.37 9.05 -0.85
C LYS A 136 -0.46 9.95 0.01
N LYS A 137 -0.19 11.17 -0.44
CA LYS A 137 0.72 12.10 0.24
C LYS A 137 0.04 12.88 1.37
N SER A 138 -1.20 13.30 1.19
CA SER A 138 -1.91 14.11 2.18
C SER A 138 -2.94 13.33 3.00
N GLY A 139 -3.41 12.18 2.52
CA GLY A 139 -4.56 11.48 3.09
C GLY A 139 -5.90 12.19 2.85
N LEU A 140 -5.91 13.33 2.16
CA LEU A 140 -7.10 14.12 1.85
C LEU A 140 -7.68 13.73 0.48
N LEU A 141 -8.85 14.26 0.13
CA LEU A 141 -9.49 14.01 -1.17
C LEU A 141 -8.54 14.38 -2.31
N ALA A 142 -8.37 13.48 -3.26
CA ALA A 142 -7.52 13.72 -4.41
C ALA A 142 -8.12 14.79 -5.32
N VAL A 143 -7.25 15.62 -5.89
CA VAL A 143 -7.61 16.58 -6.93
C VAL A 143 -7.15 16.00 -8.26
N ASP A 144 -8.11 15.74 -9.15
CA ASP A 144 -7.83 15.21 -10.47
C ASP A 144 -6.96 16.17 -11.30
N GLY A 145 -6.07 15.61 -12.14
CA GLY A 145 -5.07 16.38 -12.87
C GLY A 145 -3.93 16.96 -12.00
N VAL A 146 -4.10 16.97 -10.68
CA VAL A 146 -3.08 17.48 -9.74
C VAL A 146 -2.44 16.32 -8.98
N CYS A 147 -3.22 15.54 -8.22
CA CYS A 147 -2.67 14.35 -7.52
C CYS A 147 -2.33 13.22 -8.49
N THR A 148 -3.07 13.10 -9.60
CA THR A 148 -2.79 12.13 -10.67
C THR A 148 -1.63 12.56 -11.56
N GLY A 149 -1.24 13.84 -11.53
CA GLY A 149 -0.14 14.42 -12.30
C GLY A 149 1.17 14.58 -11.53
N ASP A 150 1.36 13.91 -10.39
CA ASP A 150 2.65 13.91 -9.68
C ASP A 150 3.74 13.35 -10.61
N PRO A 151 4.93 14.00 -10.69
CA PRO A 151 6.02 13.57 -11.56
C PRO A 151 6.50 12.11 -11.36
N ARG A 152 6.20 11.51 -10.22
CA ARG A 152 6.54 10.11 -9.88
C ARG A 152 5.44 9.10 -10.23
N GLY A 153 4.36 9.57 -10.85
CA GLY A 153 3.16 8.80 -11.14
C GLY A 153 1.98 9.18 -10.25
N SER A 154 0.79 8.64 -10.55
CA SER A 154 -0.43 8.97 -9.81
C SER A 154 -0.28 8.71 -8.30
N MET A 155 -0.52 9.74 -7.51
CA MET A 155 -0.61 9.66 -6.06
C MET A 155 -2.07 9.57 -5.57
N ALA A 156 -3.01 9.38 -6.46
CA ALA A 156 -4.42 9.25 -6.14
C ALA A 156 -4.87 7.80 -6.26
N TYR A 157 -5.68 7.34 -5.30
CA TYR A 157 -6.23 5.98 -5.24
C TYR A 157 -7.54 5.97 -4.44
N THR A 158 -8.29 4.88 -4.57
CA THR A 158 -9.50 4.66 -3.78
C THR A 158 -9.15 4.01 -2.45
N GLU A 159 -9.62 4.57 -1.35
CA GLU A 159 -9.44 4.07 0.01
C GLU A 159 -10.79 3.85 0.69
N TYR A 160 -10.80 2.96 1.68
CA TYR A 160 -11.96 2.63 2.50
C TYR A 160 -12.00 3.43 3.80
N PHE A 161 -13.20 3.88 4.19
CA PHE A 161 -13.44 4.66 5.40
C PHE A 161 -14.66 4.15 6.14
N ALA A 162 -14.64 4.15 7.47
CA ALA A 162 -15.88 4.03 8.21
C ALA A 162 -16.77 5.23 7.87
N LYS A 163 -18.09 5.01 7.68
CA LYS A 163 -19.02 6.09 7.36
C LYS A 163 -18.89 7.26 8.33
N GLY A 164 -18.79 8.45 7.76
CA GLY A 164 -18.63 9.70 8.51
C GLY A 164 -17.19 10.04 8.91
N THR A 165 -16.19 9.23 8.49
CA THR A 165 -14.76 9.53 8.72
C THR A 165 -14.00 9.89 7.45
N THR A 166 -14.69 9.90 6.32
CA THR A 166 -14.12 10.30 5.02
C THR A 166 -13.62 11.75 5.08
N PRO A 167 -12.41 12.04 4.58
CA PRO A 167 -11.89 13.40 4.55
C PRO A 167 -12.80 14.30 3.70
N THR A 168 -13.04 15.51 4.18
CA THR A 168 -13.87 16.53 3.50
C THR A 168 -13.05 17.61 2.80
N LYS A 169 -11.74 17.67 3.09
CA LYS A 169 -10.81 18.64 2.49
C LYS A 169 -10.09 18.01 1.32
N SER A 170 -9.84 18.81 0.28
CA SER A 170 -9.00 18.41 -0.85
C SER A 170 -7.52 18.47 -0.51
N CYS A 171 -6.72 17.71 -1.26
CA CYS A 171 -5.27 17.66 -1.13
C CYS A 171 -4.66 19.07 -1.17
N ASP A 172 -3.84 19.37 -0.18
CA ASP A 172 -3.12 20.62 -0.01
C ASP A 172 -1.60 20.48 -0.24
N VAL A 173 -1.13 19.25 -0.48
CA VAL A 173 0.28 18.93 -0.74
C VAL A 173 0.65 19.13 -2.20
N HIS A 174 -0.20 18.71 -3.14
CA HIS A 174 0.06 18.92 -4.57
C HIS A 174 -0.41 20.28 -5.04
N THR A 175 0.33 20.90 -5.96
CA THR A 175 -0.02 22.20 -6.54
C THR A 175 0.36 22.27 -8.01
N ALA A 176 -0.54 22.82 -8.81
CA ALA A 176 -0.29 23.16 -10.22
C ALA A 176 0.30 24.56 -10.30
N VAL A 177 1.48 24.70 -10.87
CA VAL A 177 2.17 26.00 -11.02
C VAL A 177 2.49 26.24 -12.48
N LYS A 178 2.18 27.43 -12.97
CA LYS A 178 2.65 27.87 -14.30
C LYS A 178 4.14 28.17 -14.21
N VAL A 179 4.92 27.59 -15.11
CA VAL A 179 6.36 27.79 -15.21
C VAL A 179 6.76 28.15 -16.64
N CYS A 180 7.90 28.78 -16.78
CA CYS A 180 8.51 29.00 -18.10
C CYS A 180 8.84 27.65 -18.76
N SER A 181 8.36 27.41 -19.96
CA SER A 181 8.53 26.15 -20.70
C SER A 181 10.00 25.78 -20.92
N SER A 182 10.86 26.80 -21.13
CA SER A 182 12.29 26.58 -21.43
C SER A 182 13.14 26.37 -20.17
N THR A 183 12.80 27.04 -19.05
CA THR A 183 13.66 27.02 -17.84
C THR A 183 13.06 26.28 -16.65
N GLY A 184 11.73 26.06 -16.65
CA GLY A 184 11.02 25.49 -15.50
C GLY A 184 10.88 26.44 -14.31
N LEU A 185 11.36 27.69 -14.39
CA LEU A 185 11.29 28.70 -13.34
C LEU A 185 9.97 29.48 -13.39
N LEU A 186 9.69 30.32 -12.37
CA LEU A 186 8.52 31.20 -12.38
C LEU A 186 8.57 32.10 -13.63
N PRO A 187 7.47 32.24 -14.38
CA PRO A 187 7.51 32.93 -15.66
C PRO A 187 7.51 34.44 -15.52
N THR A 188 8.13 35.12 -16.50
CA THR A 188 7.97 36.57 -16.76
C THR A 188 7.04 36.79 -17.95
N ALA A 189 6.71 38.04 -18.24
CA ALA A 189 5.82 38.41 -19.36
C ALA A 189 6.29 37.91 -20.71
N THR A 190 7.59 37.67 -20.90
CA THR A 190 8.17 37.21 -22.16
C THR A 190 8.27 35.69 -22.28
N CYS A 191 7.90 34.94 -21.24
CA CYS A 191 7.98 33.48 -21.26
C CYS A 191 6.78 32.84 -21.97
N THR A 192 7.03 31.79 -22.75
CA THR A 192 6.03 30.76 -23.03
C THR A 192 5.86 29.93 -21.78
N THR A 193 4.62 29.63 -21.41
CA THR A 193 4.33 28.94 -20.13
C THR A 193 3.74 27.58 -20.32
N THR A 194 4.07 26.67 -19.41
CA THR A 194 3.42 25.38 -19.23
C THR A 194 3.00 25.21 -17.76
N THR A 195 2.01 24.38 -17.51
CA THR A 195 1.64 24.04 -16.13
C THR A 195 2.32 22.74 -15.73
N LYS A 196 3.02 22.75 -14.62
CA LYS A 196 3.63 21.54 -14.02
C LYS A 196 3.07 21.32 -12.62
N ILE A 197 3.04 20.08 -12.22
CA ILE A 197 2.64 19.68 -10.86
C ILE A 197 3.88 19.62 -9.97
N PHE A 198 3.74 20.17 -8.79
CA PHE A 198 4.77 20.24 -7.76
C PHE A 198 4.22 19.77 -6.42
N VAL A 199 5.13 19.44 -5.51
CA VAL A 199 4.82 19.02 -4.14
C VAL A 199 5.19 20.13 -3.18
N LYS A 200 4.20 20.65 -2.46
CA LYS A 200 4.44 21.64 -1.39
C LYS A 200 5.01 20.91 -0.19
N ARG A 201 6.04 21.50 0.41
CA ARG A 201 6.49 21.05 1.72
C ARG A 201 5.55 21.58 2.80
N PRO A 202 5.13 20.75 3.78
CA PRO A 202 4.50 21.27 4.98
C PRO A 202 5.43 22.26 5.69
N ALA A 203 4.87 23.32 6.27
CA ALA A 203 5.64 24.26 7.06
C ALA A 203 6.36 23.53 8.21
N GLY A 204 7.67 23.74 8.38
CA GLY A 204 8.48 23.09 9.41
C GLY A 204 9.06 21.71 9.05
N SER A 205 8.80 21.17 7.85
CA SER A 205 9.43 19.93 7.36
C SER A 205 10.76 20.24 6.66
N GLU A 206 11.79 20.57 7.43
CA GLU A 206 13.15 20.62 6.90
C GLU A 206 13.66 19.19 6.70
N GLY A 207 14.08 18.84 5.47
CA GLY A 207 14.95 17.71 5.24
C GLY A 207 14.37 16.38 4.79
N THR A 208 13.11 16.23 4.41
CA THR A 208 12.68 15.05 3.66
C THR A 208 13.16 15.16 2.22
N THR A 209 14.20 14.39 1.90
CA THR A 209 14.95 14.47 0.66
C THR A 209 14.14 14.11 -0.59
N GLU A 210 13.17 13.22 -0.47
CA GLU A 210 12.39 12.74 -1.62
C GLU A 210 11.47 13.79 -2.26
N ASP A 211 10.78 14.61 -1.48
CA ASP A 211 9.84 15.61 -2.00
C ASP A 211 10.52 16.93 -2.39
N SER A 212 11.77 17.14 -1.95
CA SER A 212 12.50 18.39 -2.22
C SER A 212 12.82 18.61 -3.69
N ALA A 213 13.09 17.55 -4.42
CA ALA A 213 13.34 17.60 -5.86
C ALA A 213 12.10 18.02 -6.68
N TYR A 214 10.91 17.90 -6.09
CA TYR A 214 9.63 18.21 -6.71
C TYR A 214 8.98 19.49 -6.15
N ALA A 215 9.72 20.27 -5.37
CA ALA A 215 9.22 21.52 -4.82
C ALA A 215 9.00 22.57 -5.92
N PRO A 216 7.99 23.46 -5.75
CA PRO A 216 7.79 24.58 -6.68
C PRO A 216 9.06 25.44 -6.80
N PRO A 217 9.37 25.96 -7.99
CA PRO A 217 10.49 26.87 -8.16
C PRO A 217 10.26 28.18 -7.37
N SER A 218 11.29 28.65 -6.68
CA SER A 218 11.31 29.96 -6.02
C SER A 218 11.95 31.04 -6.89
N ALA A 219 12.79 30.66 -7.83
CA ALA A 219 13.47 31.60 -8.73
C ALA A 219 12.60 31.96 -9.94
N THR A 220 12.73 33.20 -10.40
CA THR A 220 12.05 33.74 -11.59
C THR A 220 12.95 33.63 -12.82
N CYS A 221 12.37 33.28 -13.95
CA CYS A 221 13.06 33.30 -15.24
C CYS A 221 13.52 34.73 -15.59
N LYS A 222 14.72 34.86 -16.11
CA LYS A 222 15.26 36.16 -16.53
C LYS A 222 14.55 36.76 -17.75
N GLY A 223 13.64 36.02 -18.37
CA GLY A 223 12.93 36.38 -19.56
C GLY A 223 13.63 35.86 -20.83
N HIS A 224 12.95 35.99 -21.96
CA HIS A 224 13.42 35.54 -23.26
C HIS A 224 13.29 36.67 -24.31
N ASN A 225 14.23 36.77 -25.24
CA ASN A 225 14.10 37.64 -26.38
C ASN A 225 13.01 37.15 -27.35
N ILE A 226 12.49 38.02 -28.20
CA ILE A 226 11.51 37.65 -29.24
C ILE A 226 12.10 36.57 -30.16
N LEU A 227 13.40 36.62 -30.46
CA LEU A 227 14.12 35.63 -31.24
C LEU A 227 14.11 34.24 -30.55
N ASP A 228 14.26 34.15 -29.23
CA ASP A 228 14.22 32.91 -28.48
C ASP A 228 12.82 32.26 -28.59
N LYS A 229 11.76 33.08 -28.54
CA LYS A 229 10.38 32.58 -28.76
C LYS A 229 10.17 31.98 -30.14
N ILE A 230 10.74 32.57 -31.16
CA ILE A 230 10.64 32.06 -32.55
C ILE A 230 11.40 30.74 -32.67
N THR A 231 12.56 30.61 -32.03
CA THR A 231 13.36 29.39 -32.04
C THR A 231 12.66 28.25 -31.30
N ASP A 232 12.02 28.53 -30.18
CA ASP A 232 11.24 27.52 -29.39
C ASP A 232 10.00 27.03 -30.17
N ILE A 233 9.36 27.92 -30.97
CA ILE A 233 8.23 27.54 -31.82
C ILE A 233 8.68 26.72 -33.02
N LEU A 234 9.83 27.06 -33.62
CA LEU A 234 10.36 26.37 -34.79
C LEU A 234 11.06 25.05 -34.48
N ASN A 235 11.60 24.89 -33.27
CA ASN A 235 12.23 23.68 -32.78
C ASN A 235 11.63 23.27 -31.42
N PRO A 236 10.41 22.70 -31.36
CA PRO A 236 9.89 22.15 -30.13
C PRO A 236 10.83 21.03 -29.65
N LYS A 237 11.54 21.24 -28.53
CA LYS A 237 12.35 20.21 -27.92
C LYS A 237 11.44 19.00 -27.66
N LYS A 238 11.80 17.85 -28.20
CA LYS A 238 11.19 16.57 -27.87
C LYS A 238 11.43 16.35 -26.39
N ASP A 239 10.39 16.52 -25.58
CA ASP A 239 10.42 16.21 -24.16
C ASP A 239 10.64 14.71 -23.96
N ALA A 240 11.63 14.39 -23.16
CA ALA A 240 11.87 13.11 -22.49
C ALA A 240 12.11 11.86 -23.34
N ALA A 241 13.32 11.72 -23.84
CA ALA A 241 13.89 10.39 -24.08
C ALA A 241 15.42 10.46 -24.00
N ASP A 242 15.98 10.67 -22.81
CA ASP A 242 17.40 10.40 -22.50
C ASP A 242 17.66 10.59 -21.00
N MET A 243 17.10 9.69 -20.21
CA MET A 243 17.53 9.43 -18.83
C MET A 243 17.69 7.92 -18.56
N ASP A 244 18.21 7.18 -19.56
CA ASP A 244 18.65 5.82 -19.35
C ASP A 244 19.74 5.47 -20.35
N ALA A 245 20.97 5.98 -20.12
CA ALA A 245 22.18 5.39 -20.71
C ALA A 245 23.44 6.03 -20.11
N ASP A 246 23.77 5.69 -18.87
CA ASP A 246 25.17 5.62 -18.43
C ASP A 246 25.32 4.93 -17.06
N ASP A 247 25.23 3.61 -17.07
CA ASP A 247 25.86 2.80 -16.03
C ASP A 247 26.13 1.36 -16.52
N SER A 248 26.93 1.27 -17.56
CA SER A 248 27.48 -0.04 -17.95
C SER A 248 28.87 0.11 -18.57
N LYS A 249 29.86 0.48 -17.73
CA LYS A 249 31.27 0.21 -17.98
C LYS A 249 32.12 0.54 -16.77
N LYS A 250 32.28 -0.44 -15.88
CA LYS A 250 33.47 -0.65 -15.08
C LYS A 250 33.29 -1.93 -14.29
N ASP A 251 33.71 -3.05 -14.84
CA ASP A 251 34.38 -4.13 -14.16
C ASP A 251 35.06 -4.98 -15.22
N GLY A 252 36.26 -4.73 -15.40
CA GLY A 252 37.19 -5.52 -16.16
C GLY A 252 38.55 -5.42 -15.55
N ALA A 253 39.02 -6.56 -15.06
CA ALA A 253 40.42 -6.93 -14.84
C ALA A 253 40.95 -6.97 -13.41
N THR A 254 41.37 -8.16 -13.15
CA THR A 254 42.60 -8.67 -12.44
C THR A 254 42.40 -9.01 -10.97
N THR A 255 42.56 -10.20 -10.59
CA THR A 255 43.40 -11.40 -10.64
C THR A 255 42.76 -12.50 -9.82
#